data_6063be779f5c395cce635d7dfcdda113
#
_entry.id   6063be779f5c395cce635d7dfcdda113
#
_cell.length_a   1.000
_cell.length_b   1.000
_cell.length_c   1.000
_cell.angle_alpha   90.00
_cell.angle_beta   90.00
_cell.angle_gamma   90.00
#
_symmetry.space_group_name_H-M   'P 1'
#
loop_
_entity.id
_entity.type
_entity.pdbx_description
1 polymer ?
#
loop_
_entity_poly.entity_id
_entity_poly.type
_entity_poly.pdbx_seq_one_letter_code
_entity_poly.pdbx_strand_id
1 'polypeptide(L)'
;MKKFSFLHISDLHLCEPFKNNFYLDGYFLREEMWKTLQNAVIFANKKNIEFIFITGDIFNKEYFTKAHALRFIEILKKFQGEKIFIIFGNHDFVGGDNVLLDVDIPENIIVNFSNEIDEFVLPEYNLSIFMHSWTNAVERVPVIDAIKFNSKRNILLLHSGTNVDPGYMPVAISSLTRFDYVALGHIHKPTMVSKNICYPGSLTPLSIGETGAHGGMYGIVDESLKLEFVRLSELQYTNAEIDVDGLSYDDIVETLKIEGGINILRLKIKGSKNIYINADDLKATLSNFYKFVEIVDERIYTEEFMKEHSEIFEGIVRFLDKKNLDDNLRREVIENAIKHLVGTR
;
A
#
# COMPACT_ATOMS: atom_id res chain seq x y z
N MET A 1 30.07 -6.19 -19.94
CA MET A 1 28.76 -6.86 -19.94
C MET A 1 27.71 -5.83 -20.32
N LYS A 2 26.67 -6.23 -21.05
CA LYS A 2 25.58 -5.32 -21.42
C LYS A 2 24.92 -4.79 -20.12
N LYS A 3 24.69 -3.48 -20.03
CA LYS A 3 23.96 -2.81 -18.98
C LYS A 3 22.49 -3.11 -19.15
N PHE A 4 21.71 -3.17 -18.07
CA PHE A 4 20.26 -3.25 -18.11
C PHE A 4 19.63 -2.51 -16.93
N SER A 5 18.34 -2.23 -17.08
CA SER A 5 17.51 -1.68 -16.04
C SER A 5 16.27 -2.53 -15.82
N PHE A 6 15.69 -2.41 -14.64
CA PHE A 6 14.47 -3.12 -14.31
C PHE A 6 13.52 -2.29 -13.44
N LEU A 7 12.25 -2.63 -13.51
CA LEU A 7 11.22 -2.17 -12.57
C LEU A 7 10.73 -3.38 -11.77
N HIS A 8 10.87 -3.34 -10.46
CA HIS A 8 10.36 -4.35 -9.56
C HIS A 8 9.11 -3.84 -8.85
N ILE A 9 7.99 -4.50 -9.04
CA ILE A 9 6.69 -4.25 -8.42
C ILE A 9 6.17 -5.52 -7.76
N SER A 10 5.34 -5.39 -6.74
CA SER A 10 4.76 -6.51 -6.00
C SER A 10 3.42 -6.15 -5.38
N ASP A 11 2.74 -7.14 -4.84
CA ASP A 11 1.56 -6.95 -3.99
C ASP A 11 0.54 -6.02 -4.65
N LEU A 12 0.14 -6.39 -5.88
CA LEU A 12 -0.78 -5.61 -6.70
C LEU A 12 -2.22 -5.73 -6.20
N HIS A 13 -2.58 -6.90 -5.65
CA HIS A 13 -3.90 -7.24 -5.12
C HIS A 13 -5.06 -6.77 -6.00
N LEU A 14 -4.92 -6.93 -7.31
CA LEU A 14 -5.94 -6.52 -8.27
C LEU A 14 -7.29 -7.14 -7.93
N CYS A 15 -8.32 -6.33 -7.99
CA CYS A 15 -9.69 -6.70 -7.63
C CYS A 15 -9.94 -6.93 -6.13
N GLU A 16 -9.11 -6.36 -5.25
CA GLU A 16 -9.39 -6.33 -3.81
C GLU A 16 -10.81 -5.80 -3.56
N PRO A 17 -11.64 -6.48 -2.74
CA PRO A 17 -13.05 -6.11 -2.57
C PRO A 17 -13.26 -4.82 -1.75
N PHE A 18 -12.29 -4.36 -0.97
CA PHE A 18 -12.37 -3.18 -0.11
C PHE A 18 -13.61 -3.16 0.82
N LYS A 19 -14.02 -4.33 1.33
CA LYS A 19 -15.26 -4.52 2.12
C LYS A 19 -15.35 -3.61 3.35
N ASN A 20 -14.22 -3.24 3.92
CA ASN A 20 -14.11 -2.42 5.13
C ASN A 20 -13.68 -0.97 4.83
N ASN A 21 -13.70 -0.55 3.59
CA ASN A 21 -13.36 0.81 3.23
C ASN A 21 -14.64 1.65 3.14
N PHE A 22 -14.89 2.47 4.16
CA PHE A 22 -16.05 3.36 4.24
C PHE A 22 -15.80 4.73 3.60
N TYR A 23 -14.58 4.96 3.09
CA TYR A 23 -14.14 6.29 2.67
C TYR A 23 -14.39 6.55 1.19
N LEU A 24 -14.19 5.54 0.34
CA LEU A 24 -14.38 5.65 -1.10
C LEU A 24 -15.13 4.43 -1.64
N ASP A 25 -15.78 4.63 -2.80
CA ASP A 25 -16.39 3.53 -3.53
C ASP A 25 -15.33 2.47 -3.91
N GLY A 26 -15.61 1.21 -3.59
CA GLY A 26 -14.73 0.09 -3.90
C GLY A 26 -14.49 -0.08 -5.40
N TYR A 27 -15.43 0.31 -6.26
CA TYR A 27 -15.21 0.33 -7.70
C TYR A 27 -14.13 1.34 -8.09
N PHE A 28 -14.21 2.56 -7.56
CA PHE A 28 -13.20 3.60 -7.79
C PHE A 28 -11.80 3.12 -7.36
N LEU A 29 -11.68 2.52 -6.18
CA LEU A 29 -10.39 2.02 -5.67
C LEU A 29 -9.82 0.92 -6.58
N ARG A 30 -10.65 -0.01 -7.04
CA ARG A 30 -10.21 -1.06 -7.98
C ARG A 30 -9.75 -0.49 -9.31
N GLU A 31 -10.41 0.53 -9.85
CA GLU A 31 -9.95 1.17 -11.09
C GLU A 31 -8.63 1.93 -10.90
N GLU A 32 -8.40 2.54 -9.73
CA GLU A 32 -7.09 3.15 -9.42
C GLU A 32 -5.97 2.10 -9.33
N MET A 33 -6.23 0.87 -8.87
CA MET A 33 -5.24 -0.22 -8.91
C MET A 33 -4.86 -0.57 -10.36
N TRP A 34 -5.85 -0.72 -11.24
CA TRP A 34 -5.60 -0.97 -12.68
C TRP A 34 -4.84 0.19 -13.34
N LYS A 35 -5.18 1.42 -13.00
CA LYS A 35 -4.49 2.62 -13.48
C LYS A 35 -3.04 2.67 -13.00
N THR A 36 -2.79 2.29 -11.75
CA THR A 36 -1.42 2.23 -11.21
C THR A 36 -0.58 1.18 -11.93
N LEU A 37 -1.13 0.01 -12.25
CA LEU A 37 -0.44 -0.98 -13.11
C LEU A 37 -0.13 -0.42 -14.50
N GLN A 38 -1.06 0.32 -15.12
CA GLN A 38 -0.80 1.00 -16.39
C GLN A 38 0.31 2.03 -16.25
N ASN A 39 0.33 2.82 -15.17
CA ASN A 39 1.38 3.79 -14.88
C ASN A 39 2.75 3.12 -14.74
N ALA A 40 2.82 1.91 -14.15
CA ALA A 40 4.06 1.14 -14.06
C ALA A 40 4.61 0.78 -15.44
N VAL A 41 3.76 0.31 -16.36
CA VAL A 41 4.15 0.00 -17.74
C VAL A 41 4.54 1.27 -18.52
N ILE A 42 3.79 2.36 -18.35
CA ILE A 42 4.11 3.67 -18.99
C ILE A 42 5.46 4.17 -18.47
N PHE A 43 5.72 4.11 -17.17
CA PHE A 43 7.00 4.50 -16.58
C PHE A 43 8.15 3.66 -17.15
N ALA A 44 7.96 2.33 -17.21
CA ALA A 44 8.95 1.41 -17.74
C ALA A 44 9.30 1.75 -19.21
N ASN A 45 8.29 2.00 -20.05
CA ASN A 45 8.48 2.38 -21.45
C ASN A 45 9.18 3.74 -21.58
N LYS A 46 8.76 4.74 -20.79
CA LYS A 46 9.37 6.09 -20.79
C LYS A 46 10.85 6.09 -20.40
N LYS A 47 11.23 5.15 -19.52
CA LYS A 47 12.62 4.98 -19.06
C LYS A 47 13.42 4.00 -19.90
N ASN A 48 12.81 3.39 -20.95
CA ASN A 48 13.39 2.32 -21.77
C ASN A 48 13.93 1.16 -20.91
N ILE A 49 13.14 0.71 -19.94
CA ILE A 49 13.47 -0.38 -19.01
C ILE A 49 13.46 -1.70 -19.78
N GLU A 50 14.49 -2.54 -19.59
CA GLU A 50 14.60 -3.84 -20.23
C GLU A 50 13.69 -4.89 -19.58
N PHE A 51 13.58 -4.88 -18.24
CA PHE A 51 12.86 -5.94 -17.52
C PHE A 51 11.86 -5.39 -16.51
N ILE A 52 10.71 -6.09 -16.37
CA ILE A 52 9.80 -5.89 -15.23
C ILE A 52 9.80 -7.19 -14.40
N PHE A 53 9.93 -7.05 -13.08
CA PHE A 53 9.76 -8.13 -12.11
C PHE A 53 8.47 -7.90 -11.33
N ILE A 54 7.58 -8.92 -11.32
CA ILE A 54 6.33 -8.93 -10.57
C ILE A 54 6.42 -10.07 -9.57
N THR A 55 6.55 -9.73 -8.28
CA THR A 55 6.93 -10.68 -7.24
C THR A 55 5.77 -11.11 -6.35
N GLY A 56 4.69 -11.57 -6.97
CA GLY A 56 3.56 -12.24 -6.32
C GLY A 56 2.49 -11.31 -5.77
N ASP A 57 1.44 -11.91 -5.25
CA ASP A 57 0.21 -11.28 -4.76
C ASP A 57 -0.35 -10.29 -5.80
N ILE A 58 -0.44 -10.77 -7.05
CA ILE A 58 -0.99 -10.00 -8.17
C ILE A 58 -2.48 -9.77 -7.97
N PHE A 59 -3.17 -10.78 -7.39
CA PHE A 59 -4.61 -10.75 -7.16
C PHE A 59 -5.04 -11.65 -5.99
N ASN A 60 -6.25 -11.42 -5.50
CA ASN A 60 -6.91 -12.34 -4.59
C ASN A 60 -7.74 -13.35 -5.39
N LYS A 61 -7.39 -14.64 -5.32
CA LYS A 61 -7.96 -15.74 -6.09
C LYS A 61 -9.49 -15.74 -6.16
N GLU A 62 -10.15 -15.45 -5.03
CA GLU A 62 -11.62 -15.47 -4.91
C GLU A 62 -12.34 -14.43 -5.79
N TYR A 63 -11.66 -13.33 -6.15
CA TYR A 63 -12.29 -12.17 -6.82
C TYR A 63 -11.76 -11.95 -8.25
N PHE A 64 -10.73 -12.68 -8.64
CA PHE A 64 -10.07 -12.49 -9.92
C PHE A 64 -10.61 -13.47 -10.96
N THR A 65 -11.21 -12.95 -12.03
CA THR A 65 -11.85 -13.73 -13.08
C THR A 65 -10.99 -13.81 -14.34
N LYS A 66 -11.35 -14.68 -15.29
CA LYS A 66 -10.70 -14.75 -16.62
C LYS A 66 -10.71 -13.40 -17.36
N ALA A 67 -11.78 -12.60 -17.21
CA ALA A 67 -11.82 -11.26 -17.80
C ALA A 67 -10.76 -10.32 -17.19
N HIS A 68 -10.52 -10.44 -15.89
CA HIS A 68 -9.46 -9.70 -15.22
C HIS A 68 -8.07 -10.19 -15.66
N ALA A 69 -7.87 -11.49 -15.82
CA ALA A 69 -6.62 -12.05 -16.34
C ALA A 69 -6.31 -11.54 -17.75
N LEU A 70 -7.30 -11.50 -18.64
CA LEU A 70 -7.17 -10.92 -19.98
C LEU A 70 -6.81 -9.42 -19.90
N ARG A 71 -7.48 -8.64 -19.03
CA ARG A 71 -7.17 -7.22 -18.82
C ARG A 71 -5.73 -7.03 -18.33
N PHE A 72 -5.27 -7.87 -17.40
CA PHE A 72 -3.90 -7.86 -16.89
C PHE A 72 -2.89 -8.09 -18.01
N ILE A 73 -3.06 -9.17 -18.79
CA ILE A 73 -2.18 -9.48 -19.92
C ILE A 73 -2.21 -8.36 -20.98
N GLU A 74 -3.38 -7.79 -21.30
CA GLU A 74 -3.47 -6.68 -22.26
C GLU A 74 -2.76 -5.40 -21.79
N ILE A 75 -2.68 -5.15 -20.49
CA ILE A 75 -1.87 -4.06 -19.95
C ILE A 75 -0.38 -4.38 -20.11
N LEU A 76 0.04 -5.60 -19.76
CA LEU A 76 1.45 -6.01 -19.83
C LEU A 76 1.96 -6.09 -21.28
N LYS A 77 1.13 -6.43 -22.25
CA LYS A 77 1.45 -6.41 -23.69
C LYS A 77 1.91 -5.03 -24.18
N LYS A 78 1.56 -3.95 -23.50
CA LYS A 78 2.00 -2.59 -23.85
C LYS A 78 3.44 -2.29 -23.44
N PHE A 79 4.08 -3.17 -22.70
CA PHE A 79 5.48 -3.06 -22.34
C PHE A 79 6.36 -3.24 -23.59
N GLN A 80 7.29 -2.29 -23.78
CA GLN A 80 8.17 -2.21 -24.96
C GLN A 80 9.59 -2.72 -24.69
N GLY A 81 9.89 -3.13 -23.45
CA GLY A 81 11.16 -3.74 -23.08
C GLY A 81 11.25 -5.20 -23.48
N GLU A 82 12.26 -5.91 -22.96
CA GLU A 82 12.57 -7.25 -23.46
C GLU A 82 11.71 -8.34 -22.80
N LYS A 83 11.62 -8.36 -21.46
CA LYS A 83 10.90 -9.41 -20.73
C LYS A 83 10.21 -8.88 -19.47
N ILE A 84 9.09 -9.54 -19.14
CA ILE A 84 8.41 -9.44 -17.85
C ILE A 84 8.53 -10.80 -17.16
N PHE A 85 8.99 -10.82 -15.91
CA PHE A 85 9.10 -12.03 -15.10
C PHE A 85 8.07 -11.97 -13.97
N ILE A 86 7.29 -13.04 -13.83
CA ILE A 86 6.17 -13.11 -12.89
C ILE A 86 6.31 -14.35 -12.03
N ILE A 87 6.17 -14.16 -10.72
CA ILE A 87 5.97 -15.23 -9.74
C ILE A 87 4.65 -15.00 -8.98
N PHE A 88 4.14 -16.04 -8.33
CA PHE A 88 2.95 -16.00 -7.49
C PHE A 88 3.31 -15.96 -6.01
N GLY A 89 2.42 -15.33 -5.20
CA GLY A 89 2.49 -15.27 -3.76
C GLY A 89 1.43 -16.14 -3.07
N ASN A 90 1.14 -15.81 -1.82
CA ASN A 90 0.21 -16.60 -1.00
C ASN A 90 -1.27 -16.29 -1.27
N HIS A 91 -1.60 -15.12 -1.86
CA HIS A 91 -2.97 -14.77 -2.23
C HIS A 91 -3.37 -15.28 -3.61
N ASP A 92 -2.41 -15.49 -4.49
CA ASP A 92 -2.61 -15.90 -5.89
C ASP A 92 -1.86 -17.19 -6.26
N PHE A 93 -1.51 -18.02 -5.26
CA PHE A 93 -0.76 -19.26 -5.48
C PHE A 93 -1.28 -20.08 -6.68
N VAL A 94 -0.39 -20.80 -7.37
CA VAL A 94 -0.69 -21.44 -8.65
C VAL A 94 -1.92 -22.34 -8.57
N GLY A 95 -1.98 -23.35 -7.70
CA GLY A 95 -3.11 -24.24 -7.55
C GLY A 95 -3.86 -24.56 -8.85
N GLY A 96 -4.65 -25.60 -8.92
CA GLY A 96 -5.28 -26.01 -10.18
C GLY A 96 -6.37 -25.09 -10.75
N ASP A 97 -6.73 -24.02 -10.06
CA ASP A 97 -7.79 -23.06 -10.38
C ASP A 97 -7.28 -21.63 -10.62
N ASN A 98 -5.96 -21.44 -10.78
CA ASN A 98 -5.39 -20.13 -11.10
C ASN A 98 -5.75 -19.72 -12.53
N VAL A 99 -6.51 -18.65 -12.69
CA VAL A 99 -7.08 -18.21 -13.97
C VAL A 99 -6.03 -17.76 -14.99
N LEU A 100 -4.78 -17.50 -14.58
CA LEU A 100 -3.69 -17.21 -15.52
C LEU A 100 -3.24 -18.47 -16.29
N LEU A 101 -3.58 -19.68 -15.82
CA LEU A 101 -3.37 -20.92 -16.57
C LEU A 101 -4.29 -21.04 -17.80
N ASP A 102 -5.40 -20.29 -17.83
CA ASP A 102 -6.46 -20.37 -18.85
C ASP A 102 -6.39 -19.23 -19.89
N VAL A 103 -5.32 -18.45 -19.91
CA VAL A 103 -5.14 -17.34 -20.86
C VAL A 103 -3.84 -17.47 -21.64
N ASP A 104 -3.85 -16.96 -22.88
CA ASP A 104 -2.65 -16.93 -23.71
C ASP A 104 -1.67 -15.89 -23.20
N ILE A 105 -0.48 -16.33 -22.81
CA ILE A 105 0.59 -15.50 -22.31
C ILE A 105 1.61 -15.25 -23.43
N PRO A 106 1.92 -13.98 -23.76
CA PRO A 106 2.91 -13.64 -24.77
C PRO A 106 4.31 -14.17 -24.43
N GLU A 107 5.13 -14.47 -25.43
CA GLU A 107 6.48 -15.03 -25.25
C GLU A 107 7.46 -14.11 -24.48
N ASN A 108 7.20 -12.82 -24.43
CA ASN A 108 7.99 -11.88 -23.65
C ASN A 108 7.57 -11.80 -22.17
N ILE A 109 6.52 -12.53 -21.76
CA ILE A 109 6.07 -12.65 -20.37
C ILE A 109 6.43 -14.05 -19.88
N ILE A 110 7.37 -14.15 -18.98
CA ILE A 110 7.87 -15.39 -18.39
C ILE A 110 7.19 -15.55 -17.02
N VAL A 111 6.34 -16.56 -16.90
CA VAL A 111 5.63 -16.87 -15.67
C VAL A 111 6.17 -18.17 -15.08
N ASN A 112 6.57 -18.13 -13.82
CA ASN A 112 6.90 -19.33 -13.09
C ASN A 112 5.64 -19.93 -12.45
N PHE A 113 5.29 -21.16 -12.82
CA PHE A 113 4.16 -21.92 -12.28
C PHE A 113 4.59 -23.02 -11.31
N SER A 114 5.83 -23.01 -10.86
CA SER A 114 6.44 -24.07 -10.07
C SER A 114 6.89 -23.57 -8.70
N ASN A 115 6.82 -24.42 -7.67
CA ASN A 115 7.48 -24.19 -6.38
C ASN A 115 8.93 -24.70 -6.33
N GLU A 116 9.43 -25.25 -7.43
CA GLU A 116 10.87 -25.41 -7.61
C GLU A 116 11.48 -24.08 -8.05
N ILE A 117 12.77 -23.90 -7.83
CA ILE A 117 13.48 -22.71 -8.29
C ILE A 117 13.86 -22.92 -9.75
N ASP A 118 13.17 -22.22 -10.63
CA ASP A 118 13.47 -22.21 -12.06
C ASP A 118 14.51 -21.14 -12.40
N GLU A 119 15.45 -21.47 -13.29
CA GLU A 119 16.46 -20.54 -13.81
C GLU A 119 16.11 -20.14 -15.24
N PHE A 120 16.00 -18.82 -15.49
CA PHE A 120 15.93 -18.26 -16.83
C PHE A 120 17.22 -17.52 -17.18
N VAL A 121 17.94 -17.99 -18.20
CA VAL A 121 19.24 -17.44 -18.59
C VAL A 121 19.09 -16.42 -19.71
N LEU A 122 19.73 -15.27 -19.55
CA LEU A 122 19.86 -14.17 -20.52
C LEU A 122 21.34 -14.01 -20.91
N PRO A 123 21.83 -14.77 -21.93
CA PRO A 123 23.25 -14.83 -22.25
C PRO A 123 23.88 -13.49 -22.61
N GLU A 124 23.14 -12.62 -23.31
CA GLU A 124 23.59 -11.30 -23.75
C GLU A 124 23.91 -10.35 -22.59
N TYR A 125 23.30 -10.58 -21.42
CA TYR A 125 23.54 -9.84 -20.18
C TYR A 125 24.45 -10.58 -19.21
N ASN A 126 24.81 -11.86 -19.52
CA ASN A 126 25.44 -12.78 -18.59
C ASN A 126 24.67 -12.82 -17.25
N LEU A 127 23.36 -13.00 -17.36
CA LEU A 127 22.38 -12.85 -16.27
C LEU A 127 21.53 -14.12 -16.15
N SER A 128 21.38 -14.62 -14.94
CA SER A 128 20.38 -15.63 -14.56
C SER A 128 19.32 -15.00 -13.66
N ILE A 129 18.06 -15.25 -13.99
CA ILE A 129 16.88 -14.90 -13.18
C ILE A 129 16.36 -16.19 -12.56
N PHE A 130 16.43 -16.29 -11.25
CA PHE A 130 15.88 -17.40 -10.47
C PHE A 130 14.49 -17.03 -9.96
N MET A 131 13.51 -17.91 -10.13
CA MET A 131 12.11 -17.65 -9.82
C MET A 131 11.53 -18.78 -8.98
N HIS A 132 10.78 -18.43 -7.94
CA HIS A 132 10.03 -19.38 -7.12
C HIS A 132 8.63 -18.85 -6.89
N SER A 133 7.60 -19.66 -7.16
CA SER A 133 6.19 -19.31 -6.94
C SER A 133 5.59 -20.15 -5.81
N TRP A 134 4.58 -19.60 -5.16
CA TRP A 134 3.71 -20.38 -4.30
C TRP A 134 2.78 -21.25 -5.15
N THR A 135 2.68 -22.52 -4.81
CA THR A 135 1.75 -23.46 -5.47
C THR A 135 0.59 -23.86 -4.57
N ASN A 136 0.68 -23.57 -3.29
CA ASN A 136 -0.33 -23.85 -2.28
C ASN A 136 -0.48 -22.67 -1.32
N ALA A 137 -1.56 -22.61 -0.56
CA ALA A 137 -1.80 -21.59 0.46
C ALA A 137 -0.74 -21.54 1.59
N VAL A 138 -0.02 -22.64 1.79
CA VAL A 138 1.15 -22.74 2.66
C VAL A 138 2.27 -23.39 1.85
N GLU A 139 3.39 -22.70 1.73
CA GLU A 139 4.52 -23.16 0.93
C GLU A 139 5.73 -23.45 1.81
N ARG A 140 6.62 -24.32 1.33
CA ARG A 140 7.88 -24.64 1.99
C ARG A 140 8.96 -23.67 1.55
N VAL A 141 9.86 -23.35 2.49
CA VAL A 141 11.06 -22.56 2.16
C VAL A 141 11.90 -23.29 1.13
N PRO A 142 12.17 -22.71 -0.04
CA PRO A 142 13.01 -23.35 -1.05
C PRO A 142 14.48 -23.43 -0.60
N VAL A 143 15.21 -24.40 -1.13
CA VAL A 143 16.62 -24.63 -0.80
C VAL A 143 17.51 -23.67 -1.60
N ILE A 144 17.52 -22.40 -1.21
CA ILE A 144 18.23 -21.32 -1.91
C ILE A 144 19.76 -21.57 -1.94
N ASP A 145 20.32 -22.10 -0.87
CA ASP A 145 21.77 -22.34 -0.76
C ASP A 145 22.27 -23.41 -1.74
N ALA A 146 21.38 -24.27 -2.27
CA ALA A 146 21.72 -25.27 -3.26
C ALA A 146 21.85 -24.70 -4.69
N ILE A 147 21.42 -23.47 -4.95
CA ILE A 147 21.50 -22.85 -6.28
C ILE A 147 22.97 -22.70 -6.70
N LYS A 148 23.27 -23.17 -7.89
CA LYS A 148 24.59 -22.97 -8.55
C LYS A 148 24.49 -21.83 -9.54
N PHE A 149 25.39 -20.87 -9.46
CA PHE A 149 25.44 -19.73 -10.37
C PHE A 149 26.23 -20.11 -11.64
N ASN A 150 25.54 -20.01 -12.77
CA ASN A 150 26.08 -20.23 -14.10
C ASN A 150 26.43 -18.93 -14.84
N SER A 151 25.79 -17.83 -14.41
CA SER A 151 26.01 -16.48 -14.92
C SER A 151 26.80 -15.63 -13.93
N LYS A 152 27.39 -14.52 -14.43
CA LYS A 152 28.09 -13.56 -13.57
C LYS A 152 27.15 -12.70 -12.73
N ARG A 153 25.93 -12.49 -13.23
CA ARG A 153 24.88 -11.74 -12.56
C ARG A 153 23.71 -12.65 -12.25
N ASN A 154 23.22 -12.60 -11.02
CA ASN A 154 22.23 -13.54 -10.52
C ASN A 154 21.17 -12.77 -9.73
N ILE A 155 19.93 -12.81 -10.19
CA ILE A 155 18.78 -12.15 -9.57
C ILE A 155 17.81 -13.24 -9.09
N LEU A 156 17.27 -13.09 -7.89
CA LEU A 156 16.24 -13.98 -7.34
C LEU A 156 14.93 -13.21 -7.19
N LEU A 157 13.85 -13.78 -7.69
CA LEU A 157 12.48 -13.34 -7.46
C LEU A 157 11.83 -14.29 -6.46
N LEU A 158 11.34 -13.76 -5.34
CA LEU A 158 10.79 -14.55 -4.26
C LEU A 158 9.65 -13.79 -3.55
N HIS A 159 8.55 -14.47 -3.24
CA HIS A 159 7.49 -13.91 -2.40
C HIS A 159 7.57 -14.54 -1.01
N SER A 160 8.11 -13.81 -0.02
CA SER A 160 8.53 -14.40 1.26
C SER A 160 8.71 -13.35 2.34
N GLY A 161 8.40 -13.71 3.58
CA GLY A 161 8.88 -12.99 4.76
C GLY A 161 10.39 -13.23 4.99
N THR A 162 11.10 -12.27 5.56
CA THR A 162 12.52 -12.39 5.93
C THR A 162 12.75 -12.53 7.43
N ASN A 163 11.75 -12.27 8.26
CA ASN A 163 11.80 -12.39 9.71
C ASN A 163 10.60 -13.19 10.20
N VAL A 164 10.87 -14.45 10.56
CA VAL A 164 10.11 -15.30 11.48
C VAL A 164 8.59 -15.06 11.57
N ASP A 165 7.91 -15.02 10.44
CA ASP A 165 6.50 -15.36 10.41
C ASP A 165 6.37 -16.75 9.81
N PRO A 166 6.11 -17.80 10.62
CA PRO A 166 6.08 -19.18 10.15
C PRO A 166 4.96 -19.46 9.13
N GLY A 167 3.99 -18.55 8.99
CA GLY A 167 2.92 -18.65 7.99
C GLY A 167 3.32 -18.21 6.58
N TYR A 168 4.42 -17.47 6.42
CA TYR A 168 4.74 -16.77 5.16
C TYR A 168 6.11 -17.13 4.59
N MET A 169 6.52 -18.40 4.68
CA MET A 169 7.74 -18.93 4.07
C MET A 169 8.99 -18.08 4.40
N PRO A 170 9.38 -17.95 5.68
CA PRO A 170 10.48 -17.07 6.08
C PRO A 170 11.82 -17.57 5.57
N VAL A 171 12.56 -16.73 4.83
CA VAL A 171 13.87 -17.04 4.31
C VAL A 171 14.96 -16.30 5.09
N ALA A 172 16.05 -17.00 5.40
CA ALA A 172 17.18 -16.39 6.07
C ALA A 172 17.88 -15.38 5.15
N ILE A 173 18.09 -14.15 5.63
CA ILE A 173 18.77 -13.10 4.86
C ILE A 173 20.15 -13.54 4.42
N SER A 174 20.87 -14.35 5.22
CA SER A 174 22.20 -14.88 4.89
C SER A 174 22.22 -15.68 3.58
N SER A 175 21.18 -16.44 3.28
CA SER A 175 21.06 -17.21 2.03
C SER A 175 20.81 -16.31 0.82
N LEU A 176 20.29 -15.09 1.04
CA LEU A 176 19.95 -14.12 -0.01
C LEU A 176 21.13 -13.22 -0.41
N THR A 177 22.12 -13.02 0.46
CA THR A 177 23.21 -12.04 0.26
C THR A 177 24.14 -12.35 -0.89
N ARG A 178 24.12 -13.58 -1.39
CA ARG A 178 24.97 -14.04 -2.50
C ARG A 178 24.47 -13.60 -3.89
N PHE A 179 23.24 -13.14 -4.00
CA PHE A 179 22.65 -12.63 -5.25
C PHE A 179 23.02 -11.17 -5.50
N ASP A 180 23.11 -10.78 -6.76
CA ASP A 180 23.33 -9.37 -7.13
C ASP A 180 22.12 -8.51 -6.82
N TYR A 181 20.90 -9.09 -6.93
CA TYR A 181 19.67 -8.48 -6.49
C TYR A 181 18.65 -9.55 -6.07
N VAL A 182 17.89 -9.26 -5.01
CA VAL A 182 16.76 -10.09 -4.59
C VAL A 182 15.51 -9.23 -4.58
N ALA A 183 14.60 -9.57 -5.46
CA ALA A 183 13.29 -8.95 -5.59
C ALA A 183 12.28 -9.70 -4.70
N LEU A 184 11.92 -9.10 -3.56
CA LEU A 184 11.00 -9.70 -2.59
C LEU A 184 9.60 -9.11 -2.73
N GLY A 185 8.55 -9.96 -2.61
CA GLY A 185 7.16 -9.57 -2.38
C GLY A 185 6.68 -10.00 -1.01
N HIS A 186 5.49 -9.58 -0.60
CA HIS A 186 4.78 -9.89 0.64
C HIS A 186 4.68 -8.71 1.63
N ILE A 187 5.66 -7.87 1.77
CA ILE A 187 5.63 -6.73 2.69
C ILE A 187 5.14 -5.49 1.95
N HIS A 188 3.96 -4.97 2.31
CA HIS A 188 3.32 -3.84 1.63
C HIS A 188 4.01 -2.49 1.81
N LYS A 189 4.89 -2.37 2.81
CA LYS A 189 5.68 -1.16 3.03
C LYS A 189 7.01 -1.24 2.28
N PRO A 190 7.38 -0.24 1.45
CA PRO A 190 8.69 -0.20 0.82
C PRO A 190 9.81 -0.34 1.86
N THR A 191 10.62 -1.40 1.72
CA THR A 191 11.62 -1.75 2.74
C THR A 191 12.90 -2.25 2.11
N MET A 192 14.01 -1.57 2.38
CA MET A 192 15.35 -2.05 2.05
C MET A 192 15.84 -2.98 3.15
N VAL A 193 15.94 -4.27 2.88
CA VAL A 193 16.49 -5.27 3.82
C VAL A 193 18.02 -5.19 3.84
N SER A 194 18.61 -5.01 2.66
CA SER A 194 20.04 -4.71 2.48
C SER A 194 20.23 -3.89 1.20
N LYS A 195 21.47 -3.56 0.85
CA LYS A 195 21.79 -2.79 -0.36
C LYS A 195 21.27 -3.40 -1.68
N ASN A 196 20.99 -4.71 -1.69
CA ASN A 196 20.60 -5.49 -2.87
C ASN A 196 19.39 -6.40 -2.62
N ILE A 197 18.72 -6.27 -1.49
CA ILE A 197 17.54 -7.06 -1.11
C ILE A 197 16.43 -6.09 -0.67
N CYS A 198 15.31 -6.06 -1.35
CA CYS A 198 14.23 -5.15 -0.97
C CYS A 198 12.83 -5.67 -1.31
N TYR A 199 11.88 -5.14 -0.57
CA TYR A 199 10.46 -5.15 -0.87
C TYR A 199 10.08 -3.81 -1.51
N PRO A 200 9.45 -3.76 -2.67
CA PRO A 200 8.99 -2.51 -3.28
C PRO A 200 7.77 -1.93 -2.55
N GLY A 201 7.10 -2.76 -1.72
CA GLY A 201 5.80 -2.49 -1.14
C GLY A 201 4.65 -2.82 -2.07
N SER A 202 3.42 -2.65 -1.60
CA SER A 202 2.25 -2.79 -2.46
C SER A 202 2.24 -1.69 -3.53
N LEU A 203 1.83 -2.07 -4.75
CA LEU A 203 1.81 -1.14 -5.89
C LEU A 203 0.83 0.02 -5.66
N THR A 204 -0.29 -0.24 -4.99
CA THR A 204 -1.32 0.72 -4.59
C THR A 204 -1.68 0.47 -3.14
N PRO A 205 -1.92 1.48 -2.29
CA PRO A 205 -2.28 1.23 -0.90
C PRO A 205 -3.67 0.57 -0.80
N LEU A 206 -3.80 -0.45 0.03
CA LEU A 206 -5.02 -1.24 0.19
C LEU A 206 -5.89 -0.77 1.36
N SER A 207 -5.33 -0.06 2.30
CA SER A 207 -6.03 0.38 3.51
C SER A 207 -5.49 1.70 4.04
N ILE A 208 -6.29 2.34 4.94
CA ILE A 208 -5.90 3.58 5.62
C ILE A 208 -4.63 3.44 6.47
N GLY A 209 -4.24 2.22 6.83
CA GLY A 209 -3.01 1.94 7.54
C GLY A 209 -1.76 1.98 6.67
N GLU A 210 -1.90 1.85 5.36
CA GLU A 210 -0.82 1.88 4.39
C GLU A 210 -0.57 3.31 3.91
N THR A 211 0.10 4.08 4.75
CA THR A 211 0.41 5.49 4.50
C THR A 211 1.70 5.67 3.71
N GLY A 212 1.83 6.82 3.05
CA GLY A 212 3.03 7.16 2.29
C GLY A 212 2.95 6.84 0.80
N ALA A 213 4.09 6.85 0.13
CA ALA A 213 4.16 6.62 -1.31
C ALA A 213 4.13 5.12 -1.64
N HIS A 214 3.34 4.75 -2.65
CA HIS A 214 3.25 3.40 -3.20
C HIS A 214 3.72 3.38 -4.66
N GLY A 215 4.35 2.26 -5.06
CA GLY A 215 4.94 2.17 -6.39
C GLY A 215 5.86 0.97 -6.59
N GLY A 216 7.08 1.20 -7.06
CA GLY A 216 8.03 0.13 -7.37
C GLY A 216 9.48 0.55 -7.14
N MET A 217 10.37 -0.42 -7.25
CA MET A 217 11.81 -0.21 -7.19
C MET A 217 12.39 -0.19 -8.60
N TYR A 218 12.93 0.93 -9.03
CA TYR A 218 13.67 1.06 -10.28
C TYR A 218 15.14 0.75 -10.04
N GLY A 219 15.68 -0.21 -10.79
CA GLY A 219 17.05 -0.64 -10.67
C GLY A 219 17.83 -0.47 -11.97
N ILE A 220 19.11 -0.09 -11.87
CA ILE A 220 20.06 -0.04 -12.96
C ILE A 220 21.25 -0.91 -12.57
N VAL A 221 21.58 -1.88 -13.43
CA VAL A 221 22.74 -2.78 -13.26
C VAL A 221 23.75 -2.50 -14.37
N ASP A 222 24.87 -1.93 -13.96
CA ASP A 222 26.03 -1.69 -14.84
C ASP A 222 27.28 -2.27 -14.17
N GLU A 223 28.24 -1.45 -13.77
CA GLU A 223 29.37 -1.87 -12.91
C GLU A 223 28.92 -2.14 -11.47
N SER A 224 27.86 -1.46 -11.05
CA SER A 224 27.22 -1.61 -9.75
C SER A 224 25.69 -1.53 -9.87
N LEU A 225 25.00 -2.03 -8.85
CA LEU A 225 23.55 -1.87 -8.71
C LEU A 225 23.23 -0.48 -8.14
N LYS A 226 22.30 0.24 -8.80
CA LYS A 226 21.68 1.46 -8.30
C LYS A 226 20.19 1.24 -8.19
N LEU A 227 19.60 1.59 -7.06
CA LEU A 227 18.17 1.43 -6.77
C LEU A 227 17.56 2.77 -6.41
N GLU A 228 16.35 3.00 -6.90
CA GLU A 228 15.53 4.18 -6.61
C GLU A 228 14.08 3.73 -6.45
N PHE A 229 13.42 4.14 -5.35
CA PHE A 229 11.98 3.94 -5.23
C PHE A 229 11.26 4.98 -6.11
N VAL A 230 10.29 4.51 -6.90
CA VAL A 230 9.49 5.36 -7.77
C VAL A 230 8.02 5.28 -7.38
N ARG A 231 7.45 6.43 -7.10
CA ARG A 231 6.01 6.53 -6.85
C ARG A 231 5.25 6.33 -8.16
N LEU A 232 4.33 5.36 -8.17
CA LEU A 232 3.50 5.02 -9.34
C LEU A 232 2.01 5.21 -9.05
N SER A 233 1.61 5.06 -7.77
CA SER A 233 0.24 5.30 -7.33
C SER A 233 -0.02 6.79 -7.14
N GLU A 234 -1.13 7.25 -7.70
CA GLU A 234 -1.69 8.57 -7.38
C GLU A 234 -2.49 8.55 -6.08
N LEU A 235 -3.01 7.37 -5.68
CA LEU A 235 -3.72 7.18 -4.43
C LEU A 235 -2.74 7.18 -3.25
N GLN A 236 -3.09 7.94 -2.22
CA GLN A 236 -2.32 8.00 -0.98
C GLN A 236 -3.24 8.18 0.22
N TYR A 237 -3.00 7.40 1.27
CA TYR A 237 -3.61 7.60 2.58
C TYR A 237 -2.68 8.42 3.48
N THR A 238 -3.26 9.35 4.22
CA THR A 238 -2.57 10.18 5.20
C THR A 238 -3.28 10.06 6.55
N ASN A 239 -2.56 9.61 7.56
CA ASN A 239 -2.99 9.67 8.94
C ASN A 239 -2.24 10.81 9.62
N ALA A 240 -2.97 11.86 9.98
CA ALA A 240 -2.41 13.02 10.66
C ALA A 240 -3.02 13.17 12.05
N GLU A 241 -2.22 13.64 12.97
CA GLU A 241 -2.63 14.05 14.32
C GLU A 241 -2.17 15.48 14.53
N ILE A 242 -3.07 16.35 15.00
CA ILE A 242 -2.76 17.75 15.26
C ILE A 242 -3.29 18.14 16.64
N ASP A 243 -2.44 18.78 17.44
CA ASP A 243 -2.85 19.48 18.64
C ASP A 243 -3.16 20.93 18.24
N VAL A 244 -4.39 21.35 18.51
CA VAL A 244 -4.89 22.67 18.08
C VAL A 244 -4.63 23.79 19.09
N ASP A 245 -4.07 23.48 20.26
CA ASP A 245 -3.79 24.49 21.27
C ASP A 245 -2.75 25.50 20.76
N GLY A 246 -3.14 26.76 20.72
CA GLY A 246 -2.30 27.84 20.22
C GLY A 246 -2.24 28.02 18.69
N LEU A 247 -2.97 27.20 17.92
CA LEU A 247 -3.05 27.32 16.46
C LEU A 247 -4.31 28.10 16.06
N SER A 248 -4.18 28.92 15.02
CA SER A 248 -5.35 29.47 14.32
C SER A 248 -5.95 28.44 13.35
N TYR A 249 -7.17 28.69 12.89
CA TYR A 249 -7.80 27.87 11.86
C TYR A 249 -6.94 27.78 10.59
N ASP A 250 -6.36 28.91 10.17
CA ASP A 250 -5.54 28.99 8.97
C ASP A 250 -4.23 28.21 9.15
N ASP A 251 -3.60 28.25 10.32
CA ASP A 251 -2.39 27.47 10.63
C ASP A 251 -2.67 25.96 10.50
N ILE A 252 -3.82 25.49 10.97
CA ILE A 252 -4.25 24.10 10.86
C ILE A 252 -4.41 23.70 9.40
N VAL A 253 -5.10 24.51 8.59
CA VAL A 253 -5.33 24.27 7.18
C VAL A 253 -4.01 24.23 6.40
N GLU A 254 -3.12 25.21 6.62
CA GLU A 254 -1.84 25.27 5.92
C GLU A 254 -0.91 24.09 6.31
N THR A 255 -0.94 23.64 7.58
CA THR A 255 -0.17 22.48 8.04
C THR A 255 -0.63 21.18 7.35
N LEU A 256 -1.93 21.06 7.05
CA LEU A 256 -2.52 19.86 6.48
C LEU A 256 -2.67 19.92 4.95
N LYS A 257 -2.35 21.04 4.34
CA LYS A 257 -2.48 21.22 2.89
C LYS A 257 -1.53 20.29 2.13
N ILE A 258 -2.06 19.64 1.10
CA ILE A 258 -1.31 18.78 0.20
C ILE A 258 -1.67 19.10 -1.24
N GLU A 259 -0.70 18.98 -2.15
CA GLU A 259 -0.91 19.23 -3.56
C GLU A 259 -0.80 17.94 -4.38
N GLY A 260 -1.68 17.80 -5.34
CA GLY A 260 -1.67 16.73 -6.35
C GLY A 260 -2.04 15.33 -5.82
N GLY A 261 -2.37 14.45 -6.75
CA GLY A 261 -2.74 13.07 -6.47
C GLY A 261 -4.16 12.90 -5.90
N ILE A 262 -4.47 11.65 -5.54
CA ILE A 262 -5.74 11.25 -4.92
C ILE A 262 -5.47 10.99 -3.45
N ASN A 263 -5.62 12.02 -2.63
CA ASN A 263 -5.29 11.97 -1.23
C ASN A 263 -6.53 11.71 -0.37
N ILE A 264 -6.41 10.82 0.61
CA ILE A 264 -7.41 10.49 1.62
C ILE A 264 -6.82 10.82 2.97
N LEU A 265 -7.50 11.65 3.75
CA LEU A 265 -7.06 12.10 5.07
C LEU A 265 -7.91 11.49 6.16
N ARG A 266 -7.25 10.87 7.13
CA ARG A 266 -7.79 10.65 8.47
C ARG A 266 -7.07 11.57 9.43
N LEU A 267 -7.80 12.56 9.94
CA LEU A 267 -7.28 13.58 10.84
C LEU A 267 -7.79 13.35 12.26
N LYS A 268 -6.89 13.19 13.19
CA LYS A 268 -7.17 13.18 14.60
C LYS A 268 -6.86 14.57 15.18
N ILE A 269 -7.85 15.23 15.80
CA ILE A 269 -7.69 16.52 16.42
C ILE A 269 -7.62 16.33 17.93
N LYS A 270 -6.57 16.86 18.56
CA LYS A 270 -6.35 16.89 20.00
C LYS A 270 -6.28 18.32 20.52
N GLY A 271 -6.16 18.48 21.84
CA GLY A 271 -6.10 19.78 22.51
C GLY A 271 -7.42 20.18 23.19
N SER A 272 -7.60 21.45 23.36
CA SER A 272 -8.76 22.00 24.06
C SER A 272 -9.96 22.26 23.17
N LYS A 273 -11.14 21.81 23.58
CA LYS A 273 -12.44 22.21 22.98
C LYS A 273 -12.82 23.68 23.25
N ASN A 274 -12.10 24.39 24.11
CA ASN A 274 -12.32 25.82 24.37
C ASN A 274 -11.97 26.68 23.14
N ILE A 275 -11.15 26.13 22.22
CA ILE A 275 -10.86 26.75 20.92
C ILE A 275 -11.96 26.37 19.94
N TYR A 276 -12.64 27.38 19.39
CA TYR A 276 -13.73 27.16 18.43
C TYR A 276 -13.16 26.73 17.08
N ILE A 277 -13.11 25.42 16.86
CA ILE A 277 -12.87 24.81 15.55
C ILE A 277 -14.07 23.93 15.26
N ASN A 278 -14.85 24.34 14.27
CA ASN A 278 -15.93 23.51 13.75
C ASN A 278 -15.34 22.39 12.88
N ALA A 279 -15.52 21.14 13.28
CA ALA A 279 -14.99 19.99 12.56
C ALA A 279 -15.62 19.85 11.15
N ASP A 280 -16.89 20.23 10.98
CA ASP A 280 -17.56 20.16 9.68
C ASP A 280 -17.03 21.24 8.72
N ASP A 281 -16.77 22.46 9.21
CA ASP A 281 -16.15 23.53 8.41
C ASP A 281 -14.72 23.16 8.03
N LEU A 282 -13.95 22.60 8.97
CA LEU A 282 -12.59 22.14 8.69
C LEU A 282 -12.59 21.01 7.66
N LYS A 283 -13.50 20.05 7.78
CA LYS A 283 -13.69 18.98 6.80
C LYS A 283 -14.03 19.54 5.41
N ALA A 284 -14.94 20.51 5.33
CA ALA A 284 -15.31 21.15 4.09
C ALA A 284 -14.11 21.88 3.43
N THR A 285 -13.32 22.60 4.23
CA THR A 285 -12.13 23.30 3.75
C THR A 285 -11.06 22.30 3.25
N LEU A 286 -10.76 21.26 4.03
CA LEU A 286 -9.78 20.24 3.67
C LEU A 286 -10.21 19.40 2.46
N SER A 287 -11.51 19.29 2.18
CA SER A 287 -12.04 18.62 0.97
C SER A 287 -11.64 19.30 -0.35
N ASN A 288 -11.07 20.51 -0.31
CA ASN A 288 -10.46 21.13 -1.48
C ASN A 288 -9.08 20.49 -1.84
N PHE A 289 -8.42 19.84 -0.89
CA PHE A 289 -7.10 19.23 -1.04
C PHE A 289 -7.13 17.71 -1.01
N TYR A 290 -8.16 17.14 -0.40
CA TYR A 290 -8.33 15.70 -0.21
C TYR A 290 -9.58 15.18 -0.89
N LYS A 291 -9.50 14.03 -1.53
CA LYS A 291 -10.64 13.34 -2.14
C LYS A 291 -11.65 12.88 -1.08
N PHE A 292 -11.16 12.56 0.11
CA PHE A 292 -11.95 12.21 1.27
C PHE A 292 -11.26 12.69 2.55
N VAL A 293 -12.05 13.18 3.50
CA VAL A 293 -11.57 13.62 4.81
C VAL A 293 -12.43 12.97 5.89
N GLU A 294 -11.79 12.24 6.79
CA GLU A 294 -12.36 11.80 8.06
C GLU A 294 -11.72 12.62 9.18
N ILE A 295 -12.55 13.18 10.07
CA ILE A 295 -12.08 13.87 11.26
C ILE A 295 -12.52 13.08 12.50
N VAL A 296 -11.55 12.74 13.33
CA VAL A 296 -11.76 12.16 14.66
C VAL A 296 -11.41 13.24 15.68
N ASP A 297 -12.45 13.83 16.29
CA ASP A 297 -12.29 14.90 17.27
C ASP A 297 -12.11 14.30 18.68
N GLU A 298 -10.87 14.25 19.16
CA GLU A 298 -10.49 13.79 20.49
C GLU A 298 -10.18 14.95 21.47
N ARG A 299 -10.55 16.20 21.11
CA ARG A 299 -10.36 17.35 21.99
C ARG A 299 -11.20 17.20 23.26
N ILE A 300 -10.71 17.76 24.34
CA ILE A 300 -11.38 17.75 25.65
C ILE A 300 -11.63 19.18 26.15
N TYR A 301 -12.64 19.35 26.99
CA TYR A 301 -12.80 20.61 27.72
C TYR A 301 -11.82 20.67 28.87
N THR A 302 -11.15 21.83 29.05
CA THR A 302 -10.23 22.01 30.17
C THR A 302 -10.97 22.03 31.51
N GLU A 303 -10.29 21.68 32.61
CA GLU A 303 -10.85 21.75 33.96
C GLU A 303 -11.31 23.19 34.33
N GLU A 304 -10.61 24.19 33.82
CA GLU A 304 -10.95 25.58 34.02
C GLU A 304 -12.28 25.94 33.37
N PHE A 305 -12.46 25.57 32.11
CA PHE A 305 -13.72 25.73 31.40
C PHE A 305 -14.88 24.99 32.09
N MET A 306 -14.63 23.78 32.54
CA MET A 306 -15.64 22.98 33.26
C MET A 306 -16.03 23.62 34.61
N LYS A 307 -15.10 24.24 35.30
CA LYS A 307 -15.38 24.98 36.55
C LYS A 307 -16.18 26.27 36.30
N GLU A 308 -15.79 27.07 35.33
CA GLU A 308 -16.49 28.29 34.94
C GLU A 308 -17.96 28.06 34.54
N HIS A 309 -18.26 26.90 33.99
CA HIS A 309 -19.57 26.52 33.53
C HIS A 309 -20.25 25.43 34.37
N SER A 310 -19.75 25.21 35.59
CA SER A 310 -20.17 24.10 36.46
C SER A 310 -21.69 24.01 36.71
N GLU A 311 -22.34 25.13 36.94
CA GLU A 311 -23.81 25.17 37.18
C GLU A 311 -24.60 24.64 35.97
N ILE A 312 -24.15 24.97 34.75
CA ILE A 312 -24.80 24.55 33.51
C ILE A 312 -24.56 23.05 33.30
N PHE A 313 -23.33 22.59 33.49
CA PHE A 313 -22.98 21.17 33.40
C PHE A 313 -23.74 20.31 34.40
N GLU A 314 -23.81 20.76 35.66
CA GLU A 314 -24.62 20.10 36.68
C GLU A 314 -26.11 20.06 36.33
N GLY A 315 -26.62 21.14 35.77
CA GLY A 315 -28.02 21.21 35.28
C GLY A 315 -28.29 20.20 34.16
N ILE A 316 -27.39 20.08 33.19
CA ILE A 316 -27.51 19.13 32.09
C ILE A 316 -27.40 17.67 32.63
N VAL A 317 -26.43 17.39 33.46
CA VAL A 317 -26.24 16.06 34.05
C VAL A 317 -27.48 15.64 34.88
N ARG A 318 -27.98 16.52 35.75
CA ARG A 318 -29.20 16.26 36.52
C ARG A 318 -30.46 16.05 35.65
N PHE A 319 -30.53 16.72 34.49
CA PHE A 319 -31.61 16.50 33.53
C PHE A 319 -31.49 15.14 32.86
N LEU A 320 -30.29 14.74 32.47
CA LEU A 320 -30.03 13.47 31.80
C LEU A 320 -30.16 12.27 32.73
N ASP A 321 -29.82 12.42 34.02
CA ASP A 321 -30.02 11.37 35.03
C ASP A 321 -31.47 10.96 35.21
N LYS A 322 -32.41 11.92 34.97
CA LYS A 322 -33.87 11.67 35.00
C LYS A 322 -34.39 10.95 33.73
N LYS A 323 -33.61 10.84 32.67
CA LYS A 323 -34.07 10.36 31.36
C LYS A 323 -33.70 8.92 31.02
N ASN A 324 -32.91 8.26 31.85
CA ASN A 324 -32.48 6.85 31.67
C ASN A 324 -31.94 6.59 30.25
N LEU A 325 -31.08 7.48 29.74
CA LEU A 325 -30.43 7.40 28.43
C LEU A 325 -29.20 6.49 28.50
N ASP A 326 -28.89 5.79 27.40
CA ASP A 326 -27.63 5.09 27.28
C ASP A 326 -26.42 6.05 27.29
N ASP A 327 -25.25 5.55 27.62
CA ASP A 327 -24.05 6.38 27.81
C ASP A 327 -23.62 7.13 26.54
N ASN A 328 -23.85 6.58 25.34
CA ASN A 328 -23.50 7.21 24.07
C ASN A 328 -24.43 8.42 23.79
N LEU A 329 -25.74 8.21 23.93
CA LEU A 329 -26.71 9.27 23.72
C LEU A 329 -26.55 10.37 24.79
N ARG A 330 -26.25 9.99 26.03
CA ARG A 330 -25.95 10.91 27.13
C ARG A 330 -24.75 11.80 26.78
N ARG A 331 -23.67 11.22 26.27
CA ARG A 331 -22.48 11.93 25.84
C ARG A 331 -22.77 12.89 24.69
N GLU A 332 -23.51 12.43 23.68
CA GLU A 332 -23.92 13.24 22.52
C GLU A 332 -24.76 14.46 22.93
N VAL A 333 -25.71 14.30 23.85
CA VAL A 333 -26.52 15.40 24.36
C VAL A 333 -25.69 16.41 25.13
N ILE A 334 -24.74 15.96 25.97
CA ILE A 334 -23.80 16.84 26.68
C ILE A 334 -22.96 17.63 25.66
N GLU A 335 -22.38 16.97 24.67
CA GLU A 335 -21.55 17.60 23.63
C GLU A 335 -22.33 18.64 22.81
N ASN A 336 -23.57 18.34 22.43
CA ASN A 336 -24.41 19.27 21.69
C ASN A 336 -24.86 20.48 22.54
N ALA A 337 -25.16 20.25 23.80
CA ALA A 337 -25.50 21.35 24.72
C ALA A 337 -24.32 22.31 24.93
N ILE A 338 -23.09 21.74 25.02
CA ILE A 338 -21.87 22.55 25.13
C ILE A 338 -21.58 23.32 23.84
N LYS A 339 -21.73 22.67 22.66
CA LYS A 339 -21.58 23.35 21.36
C LYS A 339 -22.48 24.62 21.28
N HIS A 340 -23.72 24.55 21.75
CA HIS A 340 -24.62 25.69 21.76
C HIS A 340 -24.19 26.77 22.76
N LEU A 341 -23.59 26.39 23.87
CA LEU A 341 -23.12 27.37 24.88
C LEU A 341 -21.86 28.11 24.41
N VAL A 342 -20.97 27.45 23.73
CA VAL A 342 -19.71 28.04 23.24
C VAL A 342 -19.90 28.78 21.93
N GLY A 343 -20.85 28.35 21.07
CA GLY A 343 -21.13 28.97 19.76
C GLY A 343 -22.01 30.24 19.80
N THR A 344 -22.41 30.69 20.97
CA THR A 344 -23.24 31.90 21.15
C THR A 344 -22.47 33.15 21.59
N ARG A 345 -21.15 33.14 21.51
CA ARG A 345 -20.33 34.33 21.80
C ARG A 345 -19.59 34.86 20.57
#